data_8f028980c18d8f43d78d8515dd91744c
#
_entry.id   8f028980c18d8f43d78d8515dd91744c
#
_cell.length_a   1.000
_cell.length_b   1.000
_cell.length_c   1.000
_cell.angle_alpha   90.00
_cell.angle_beta   90.00
_cell.angle_gamma   90.00
#
_symmetry.space_group_name_H-M   'P 1'
#
loop_
_entity.id
_entity.type
_entity.pdbx_description
1 polymer ?
#
loop_
_entity_poly.entity_id
_entity_poly.type
_entity_poly.pdbx_seq_one_letter_code
_entity_poly.pdbx_strand_id
1 'polypeptide(L)'
;LLTAWICTALCTLILAAGLFASPLWIPLIQDPEMPTLPTELLASGLVIRAAVCFTVAVLLGIWSLWGTVPGRLLAWQGPMVLFQLIALVPMIQLGDRVRQLPVRQIAKQVVEQRRAGEPLAMIGVLKPSLHFYTGQVVVYEGESRAALANLADRLSHERRRGFQGLPRTEADASPSVLVVINRG
;
A
#
# COMPACT_ATOMS: atom_id res chain seq x y z
N LEU A 1 11.11 -22.82 -31.75
CA LEU A 1 9.92 -21.93 -31.83
C LEU A 1 8.69 -22.56 -31.18
N LEU A 2 8.28 -23.76 -31.60
CA LEU A 2 7.10 -24.45 -31.06
C LEU A 2 7.22 -24.72 -29.56
N THR A 3 8.39 -25.15 -29.09
CA THR A 3 8.66 -25.44 -27.68
C THR A 3 8.49 -24.18 -26.80
N ALA A 4 9.10 -23.06 -27.22
CA ALA A 4 8.96 -21.79 -26.51
C ALA A 4 7.50 -21.35 -26.43
N TRP A 5 6.76 -21.53 -27.53
CA TRP A 5 5.34 -21.18 -27.58
C TRP A 5 4.50 -22.04 -26.63
N ILE A 6 4.72 -23.37 -26.61
CA ILE A 6 4.06 -24.29 -25.68
C ILE A 6 4.36 -23.91 -24.22
N CYS A 7 5.64 -23.65 -23.90
CA CYS A 7 6.02 -23.21 -22.55
C CYS A 7 5.33 -21.90 -22.15
N THR A 8 5.27 -20.92 -23.04
CA THR A 8 4.58 -19.65 -22.75
C THR A 8 3.09 -19.88 -22.51
N ALA A 9 2.43 -20.66 -23.38
CA ALA A 9 1.01 -20.96 -23.20
C ALA A 9 0.74 -21.70 -21.88
N LEU A 10 1.56 -22.67 -21.53
CA LEU A 10 1.45 -23.41 -20.27
C LEU A 10 1.65 -22.52 -19.06
N CYS A 11 2.69 -21.69 -19.03
CA CYS A 11 2.93 -20.74 -17.95
C CYS A 11 1.75 -19.76 -17.79
N THR A 12 1.26 -19.23 -18.91
CA THR A 12 0.12 -18.30 -18.89
C THR A 12 -1.16 -18.98 -18.39
N LEU A 13 -1.37 -20.24 -18.74
CA LEU A 13 -2.52 -21.03 -18.26
C LEU A 13 -2.41 -21.30 -16.75
N ILE A 14 -1.22 -21.64 -16.25
CA ILE A 14 -0.97 -21.85 -14.81
C ILE A 14 -1.24 -20.55 -14.05
N LEU A 15 -0.78 -19.40 -14.56
CA LEU A 15 -1.07 -18.09 -13.97
C LEU A 15 -2.58 -17.82 -13.96
N ALA A 16 -3.29 -18.05 -15.06
CA ALA A 16 -4.73 -17.88 -15.11
C ALA A 16 -5.44 -18.75 -14.07
N ALA A 17 -5.07 -20.03 -13.96
CA ALA A 17 -5.62 -20.93 -12.96
C ALA A 17 -5.37 -20.47 -11.53
N GLY A 18 -4.14 -20.03 -11.22
CA GLY A 18 -3.78 -19.46 -9.93
C GLY A 18 -4.58 -18.20 -9.58
N LEU A 19 -4.84 -17.34 -10.57
CA LEU A 19 -5.66 -16.14 -10.38
C LEU A 19 -7.16 -16.48 -10.21
N PHE A 20 -7.69 -17.48 -10.89
CA PHE A 20 -9.06 -17.97 -10.63
C PHE A 20 -9.19 -18.61 -9.25
N ALA A 21 -8.11 -19.23 -8.75
CA ALA A 21 -8.05 -19.76 -7.39
C ALA A 21 -7.84 -18.65 -6.32
N SER A 22 -7.85 -17.38 -6.69
CA SER A 22 -7.63 -16.26 -5.77
C SER A 22 -8.51 -16.25 -4.51
N PRO A 23 -9.77 -16.68 -4.52
CA PRO A 23 -10.56 -16.78 -3.29
C PRO A 23 -9.97 -17.72 -2.23
N LEU A 24 -9.09 -18.66 -2.63
CA LEU A 24 -8.46 -19.59 -1.71
C LEU A 24 -7.21 -19.03 -1.04
N TRP A 25 -6.42 -18.21 -1.74
CA TRP A 25 -5.14 -17.73 -1.22
C TRP A 25 -5.13 -16.26 -0.80
N ILE A 26 -5.98 -15.40 -1.37
CA ILE A 26 -6.05 -13.98 -0.95
C ILE A 26 -6.37 -13.83 0.55
N PRO A 27 -7.31 -14.59 1.15
CA PRO A 27 -7.59 -14.47 2.59
C PRO A 27 -6.41 -14.87 3.49
N LEU A 28 -5.40 -15.56 2.94
CA LEU A 28 -4.20 -15.94 3.68
C LEU A 28 -3.17 -14.79 3.75
N ILE A 29 -3.39 -13.70 3.00
CA ILE A 29 -2.54 -12.51 3.06
C ILE A 29 -2.82 -11.81 4.38
N GLN A 30 -1.82 -11.79 5.25
CA GLN A 30 -1.87 -11.09 6.53
C GLN A 30 -0.84 -9.96 6.50
N ASP A 31 -1.29 -8.76 6.19
CA ASP A 31 -0.44 -7.57 6.20
C ASP A 31 -0.93 -6.63 7.31
N PRO A 32 -0.12 -6.44 8.38
CA PRO A 32 -0.47 -5.52 9.47
C PRO A 32 -0.66 -4.06 9.00
N GLU A 33 -0.01 -3.68 7.91
CA GLU A 33 -0.15 -2.34 7.33
C GLU A 33 -1.44 -2.15 6.53
N MET A 34 -1.98 -3.23 5.98
CA MET A 34 -3.15 -3.21 5.10
C MET A 34 -4.14 -4.34 5.43
N PRO A 35 -4.71 -4.36 6.63
CA PRO A 35 -5.58 -5.47 7.08
C PRO A 35 -6.84 -5.63 6.22
N THR A 36 -7.32 -4.58 5.57
CA THR A 36 -8.51 -4.61 4.70
C THR A 36 -8.20 -4.98 3.25
N LEU A 37 -6.92 -5.03 2.85
CA LEU A 37 -6.51 -5.30 1.47
C LEU A 37 -7.10 -6.60 0.91
N PRO A 38 -7.09 -7.75 1.62
CA PRO A 38 -7.61 -9.00 1.10
C PRO A 38 -9.10 -8.92 0.77
N THR A 39 -9.90 -8.31 1.64
CA THR A 39 -11.34 -8.17 1.46
C THR A 39 -11.67 -7.22 0.31
N GLU A 40 -10.98 -6.10 0.21
CA GLU A 40 -11.18 -5.14 -0.88
C GLU A 40 -10.71 -5.70 -2.23
N LEU A 41 -9.61 -6.45 -2.24
CA LEU A 41 -9.09 -7.08 -3.44
C LEU A 41 -10.08 -8.14 -3.99
N LEU A 42 -10.67 -8.96 -3.11
CA LEU A 42 -11.71 -9.92 -3.50
C LEU A 42 -12.97 -9.20 -4.00
N ALA A 43 -13.44 -8.19 -3.26
CA ALA A 43 -14.64 -7.44 -3.61
C ALA A 43 -14.50 -6.67 -4.94
N SER A 44 -13.29 -6.21 -5.28
CA SER A 44 -13.03 -5.46 -6.51
C SER A 44 -13.17 -6.29 -7.79
N GLY A 45 -13.02 -7.63 -7.71
CA GLY A 45 -12.99 -8.53 -8.85
C GLY A 45 -11.80 -8.33 -9.81
N LEU A 46 -10.80 -7.52 -9.43
CA LEU A 46 -9.65 -7.18 -10.28
C LEU A 46 -8.80 -8.40 -10.60
N VAL A 47 -8.63 -9.31 -9.64
CA VAL A 47 -7.87 -10.54 -9.81
C VAL A 47 -8.56 -11.47 -10.81
N ILE A 48 -9.89 -11.54 -10.77
CA ILE A 48 -10.67 -12.33 -11.75
C ILE A 48 -10.57 -11.71 -13.15
N ARG A 49 -10.59 -10.37 -13.26
CA ARG A 49 -10.36 -9.70 -14.56
C ARG A 49 -8.98 -10.02 -15.12
N ALA A 50 -7.96 -10.06 -14.28
CA ALA A 50 -6.63 -10.51 -14.66
C ALA A 50 -6.64 -11.95 -15.17
N ALA A 51 -7.29 -12.88 -14.45
CA ALA A 51 -7.44 -14.28 -14.85
C ALA A 51 -8.08 -14.41 -16.23
N VAL A 52 -9.15 -13.64 -16.48
CA VAL A 52 -9.82 -13.62 -17.80
C VAL A 52 -8.87 -13.13 -18.90
N CYS A 53 -8.10 -12.06 -18.67
CA CYS A 53 -7.12 -11.56 -19.66
C CYS A 53 -6.07 -12.62 -20.00
N PHE A 54 -5.53 -13.33 -19.02
CA PHE A 54 -4.56 -14.41 -19.25
C PHE A 54 -5.20 -15.59 -20.00
N THR A 55 -6.44 -15.95 -19.68
CA THR A 55 -7.18 -16.99 -20.40
C THR A 55 -7.40 -16.62 -21.85
N VAL A 56 -7.85 -15.38 -22.10
CA VAL A 56 -8.05 -14.86 -23.46
C VAL A 56 -6.73 -14.83 -24.23
N ALA A 57 -5.61 -14.49 -23.59
CA ALA A 57 -4.30 -14.54 -24.23
C ALA A 57 -3.93 -15.95 -24.69
N VAL A 58 -4.18 -16.97 -23.87
CA VAL A 58 -3.94 -18.37 -24.25
C VAL A 58 -4.83 -18.78 -25.43
N LEU A 59 -6.13 -18.48 -25.37
CA LEU A 59 -7.08 -18.85 -26.44
C LEU A 59 -6.73 -18.17 -27.77
N LEU A 60 -6.46 -16.88 -27.75
CA LEU A 60 -6.03 -16.13 -28.94
C LEU A 60 -4.65 -16.57 -29.41
N GLY A 61 -3.74 -16.88 -28.49
CA GLY A 61 -2.46 -17.46 -28.79
C GLY A 61 -2.60 -18.78 -29.58
N ILE A 62 -3.43 -19.73 -29.10
CA ILE A 62 -3.72 -21.00 -29.78
C ILE A 62 -4.32 -20.73 -31.15
N TRP A 63 -5.36 -19.88 -31.21
CA TRP A 63 -6.01 -19.54 -32.47
C TRP A 63 -5.05 -18.90 -33.49
N SER A 64 -4.11 -18.11 -33.04
CA SER A 64 -3.13 -17.43 -33.90
C SER A 64 -2.13 -18.36 -34.60
N LEU A 65 -2.03 -19.63 -34.20
CA LEU A 65 -1.15 -20.60 -34.85
C LEU A 65 -1.43 -20.74 -36.36
N TRP A 66 -2.67 -20.53 -36.74
CA TRP A 66 -3.09 -20.56 -38.17
C TRP A 66 -2.99 -19.18 -38.84
N GLY A 67 -2.55 -18.16 -38.12
CA GLY A 67 -2.47 -16.77 -38.58
C GLY A 67 -1.10 -16.35 -39.09
N THR A 68 -1.03 -15.08 -39.53
CA THR A 68 0.21 -14.41 -39.93
C THR A 68 1.09 -14.07 -38.72
N VAL A 69 2.40 -13.86 -38.94
CA VAL A 69 3.34 -13.49 -37.86
C VAL A 69 2.89 -12.26 -37.08
N PRO A 70 2.50 -11.11 -37.69
CA PRO A 70 2.01 -9.96 -36.94
C PRO A 70 0.73 -10.25 -36.16
N GLY A 71 -0.17 -11.08 -36.71
CA GLY A 71 -1.38 -11.52 -36.00
C GLY A 71 -1.07 -12.34 -34.74
N ARG A 72 -0.04 -13.17 -34.78
CA ARG A 72 0.43 -13.92 -33.59
C ARG A 72 0.93 -13.01 -32.49
N LEU A 73 1.69 -11.99 -32.83
CA LEU A 73 2.18 -11.00 -31.84
C LEU A 73 1.00 -10.25 -31.21
N LEU A 74 0.04 -9.79 -32.00
CA LEU A 74 -1.14 -9.07 -31.50
C LEU A 74 -2.01 -9.97 -30.62
N ALA A 75 -2.14 -11.26 -30.94
CA ALA A 75 -2.90 -12.22 -30.15
C ALA A 75 -2.37 -12.38 -28.73
N TRP A 76 -1.07 -12.29 -28.52
CA TRP A 76 -0.44 -12.32 -27.19
C TRP A 76 -0.39 -10.95 -26.52
N GLN A 77 0.00 -9.92 -27.26
CA GLN A 77 0.22 -8.59 -26.70
C GLN A 77 -1.09 -7.86 -26.38
N GLY A 78 -2.12 -8.02 -27.21
CA GLY A 78 -3.40 -7.36 -27.02
C GLY A 78 -4.02 -7.63 -25.64
N PRO A 79 -4.22 -8.88 -25.24
CA PRO A 79 -4.72 -9.21 -23.90
C PRO A 79 -3.80 -8.75 -22.76
N MET A 80 -2.48 -8.71 -22.97
CA MET A 80 -1.54 -8.22 -21.97
C MET A 80 -1.65 -6.71 -21.77
N VAL A 81 -1.82 -5.93 -22.84
CA VAL A 81 -2.10 -4.50 -22.74
C VAL A 81 -3.45 -4.26 -22.05
N LEU A 82 -4.46 -5.06 -22.41
CA LEU A 82 -5.77 -4.97 -21.76
C LEU A 82 -5.67 -5.29 -20.25
N PHE A 83 -4.93 -6.34 -19.88
CA PHE A 83 -4.65 -6.67 -18.49
C PHE A 83 -4.05 -5.49 -17.72
N GLN A 84 -3.05 -4.81 -18.31
CA GLN A 84 -2.44 -3.65 -17.66
C GLN A 84 -3.48 -2.55 -17.37
N LEU A 85 -4.37 -2.27 -18.32
CA LEU A 85 -5.35 -1.18 -18.20
C LEU A 85 -6.50 -1.51 -17.25
N ILE A 86 -7.07 -2.73 -17.34
CA ILE A 86 -8.33 -3.07 -16.62
C ILE A 86 -8.13 -3.85 -15.31
N ALA A 87 -6.91 -4.37 -15.07
CA ALA A 87 -6.60 -5.11 -13.86
C ALA A 87 -5.41 -4.52 -13.12
N LEU A 88 -4.23 -4.41 -13.75
CA LEU A 88 -3.00 -4.02 -13.06
C LEU A 88 -3.04 -2.58 -12.55
N VAL A 89 -3.37 -1.60 -13.41
CA VAL A 89 -3.45 -0.18 -13.00
C VAL A 89 -4.50 0.03 -11.90
N PRO A 90 -5.75 -0.47 -12.02
CA PRO A 90 -6.71 -0.39 -10.93
C PRO A 90 -6.27 -1.11 -9.64
N MET A 91 -5.52 -2.22 -9.73
CA MET A 91 -5.00 -2.94 -8.58
C MET A 91 -3.93 -2.11 -7.84
N ILE A 92 -3.04 -1.44 -8.57
CA ILE A 92 -2.05 -0.51 -8.00
C ILE A 92 -2.77 0.65 -7.30
N GLN A 93 -3.80 1.22 -7.93
CA GLN A 93 -4.60 2.30 -7.33
C GLN A 93 -5.35 1.84 -6.07
N LEU A 94 -5.87 0.61 -6.07
CA LEU A 94 -6.50 0.02 -4.89
C LEU A 94 -5.48 -0.11 -3.75
N GLY A 95 -4.29 -0.67 -4.03
CA GLY A 95 -3.22 -0.79 -3.04
C GLY A 95 -2.78 0.56 -2.47
N ASP A 96 -2.60 1.58 -3.33
CA ASP A 96 -2.29 2.94 -2.88
C ASP A 96 -3.41 3.52 -2.00
N ARG A 97 -4.67 3.33 -2.39
CA ARG A 97 -5.82 3.77 -1.61
C ARG A 97 -5.85 3.13 -0.23
N VAL A 98 -5.72 1.82 -0.15
CA VAL A 98 -5.76 1.08 1.13
C VAL A 98 -4.60 1.48 2.03
N ARG A 99 -3.41 1.68 1.47
CA ARG A 99 -2.20 1.99 2.22
C ARG A 99 -2.11 3.46 2.64
N GLN A 100 -2.38 4.38 1.73
CA GLN A 100 -2.07 5.80 1.90
C GLN A 100 -3.26 6.64 2.36
N LEU A 101 -4.49 6.28 1.99
CA LEU A 101 -5.66 7.07 2.33
C LEU A 101 -5.85 7.27 3.84
N PRO A 102 -5.72 6.23 4.70
CA PRO A 102 -5.85 6.41 6.14
C PRO A 102 -4.80 7.37 6.71
N VAL A 103 -3.56 7.27 6.23
CA VAL A 103 -2.47 8.15 6.69
C VAL A 103 -2.69 9.59 6.25
N ARG A 104 -3.16 9.81 5.02
CA ARG A 104 -3.51 11.17 4.53
C ARG A 104 -4.64 11.80 5.33
N GLN A 105 -5.67 11.02 5.69
CA GLN A 105 -6.78 11.50 6.50
C GLN A 105 -6.31 11.88 7.92
N ILE A 106 -5.51 11.03 8.56
CA ILE A 106 -4.92 11.32 9.86
C ILE A 106 -4.02 12.54 9.77
N ALA A 107 -3.16 12.63 8.77
CA ALA A 107 -2.28 13.78 8.59
C ALA A 107 -3.06 15.10 8.47
N LYS A 108 -4.17 15.09 7.72
CA LYS A 108 -5.05 16.26 7.61
C LYS A 108 -5.64 16.67 8.97
N GLN A 109 -6.16 15.71 9.73
CA GLN A 109 -6.67 15.97 11.08
C GLN A 109 -5.58 16.49 12.03
N VAL A 110 -4.37 15.92 11.95
CA VAL A 110 -3.20 16.37 12.72
C VAL A 110 -2.89 17.83 12.41
N VAL A 111 -2.82 18.20 11.13
CA VAL A 111 -2.53 19.60 10.72
C VAL A 111 -3.63 20.56 11.19
N GLU A 112 -4.89 20.14 11.16
CA GLU A 112 -6.03 20.98 11.58
C GLU A 112 -6.11 21.16 13.11
N GLN A 113 -5.76 20.13 13.89
CA GLN A 113 -5.94 20.13 15.35
C GLN A 113 -4.69 20.52 16.12
N ARG A 114 -3.51 20.41 15.49
CA ARG A 114 -2.23 20.69 16.13
C ARG A 114 -2.07 22.17 16.46
N ARG A 115 -1.61 22.47 17.66
CA ARG A 115 -1.23 23.83 18.08
C ARG A 115 0.17 24.16 17.57
N ALA A 116 0.46 25.46 17.40
CA ALA A 116 1.79 25.91 17.04
C ALA A 116 2.83 25.45 18.10
N GLY A 117 3.95 24.87 17.64
CA GLY A 117 5.00 24.37 18.54
C GLY A 117 4.69 23.03 19.24
N GLU A 118 3.51 22.44 19.06
CA GLU A 118 3.16 21.16 19.68
C GLU A 118 3.89 20.00 19.01
N PRO A 119 4.66 19.18 19.77
CA PRO A 119 5.31 18.00 19.22
C PRO A 119 4.30 16.98 18.71
N LEU A 120 4.65 16.32 17.60
CA LEU A 120 3.86 15.22 17.05
C LEU A 120 4.54 13.90 17.37
N ALA A 121 3.81 12.98 17.97
CA ALA A 121 4.31 11.65 18.28
C ALA A 121 3.39 10.58 17.70
N MET A 122 3.95 9.40 17.42
CA MET A 122 3.24 8.23 16.96
C MET A 122 3.62 7.02 17.80
N ILE A 123 2.60 6.25 18.22
CA ILE A 123 2.75 5.02 18.99
C ILE A 123 2.14 3.87 18.19
N GLY A 124 2.83 2.74 18.16
CA GLY A 124 2.44 1.56 17.40
C GLY A 124 3.19 1.45 16.08
N VAL A 125 2.53 1.02 15.03
CA VAL A 125 3.17 0.79 13.72
C VAL A 125 3.73 2.08 13.14
N LEU A 126 5.02 2.11 12.83
CA LEU A 126 5.68 3.24 12.20
C LEU A 126 5.13 3.50 10.79
N LYS A 127 4.62 4.70 10.57
CA LYS A 127 4.17 5.19 9.26
C LYS A 127 5.00 6.41 8.83
N PRO A 128 6.13 6.21 8.13
CA PRO A 128 6.99 7.32 7.68
C PRO A 128 6.24 8.34 6.81
N SER A 129 5.20 7.89 6.10
CA SER A 129 4.34 8.76 5.30
C SER A 129 3.61 9.83 6.12
N LEU A 130 3.40 9.63 7.44
CA LEU A 130 2.82 10.66 8.31
C LEU A 130 3.74 11.89 8.38
N HIS A 131 5.06 11.68 8.55
CA HIS A 131 6.06 12.75 8.50
C HIS A 131 5.99 13.53 7.17
N PHE A 132 5.90 12.80 6.05
CA PHE A 132 5.82 13.42 4.72
C PHE A 132 4.56 14.28 4.56
N TYR A 133 3.38 13.76 4.92
CA TYR A 133 2.11 14.47 4.73
C TYR A 133 1.89 15.61 5.72
N THR A 134 2.46 15.54 6.93
CA THR A 134 2.36 16.63 7.91
C THR A 134 3.45 17.69 7.75
N GLY A 135 4.55 17.37 7.05
CA GLY A 135 5.74 18.23 6.97
C GLY A 135 6.43 18.45 8.33
N GLN A 136 6.19 17.56 9.31
CA GLN A 136 6.64 17.71 10.69
C GLN A 136 7.48 16.51 11.12
N VAL A 137 8.41 16.74 12.04
CA VAL A 137 9.12 15.63 12.69
C VAL A 137 8.16 14.87 13.58
N VAL A 138 8.04 13.57 13.34
CA VAL A 138 7.22 12.66 14.14
C VAL A 138 8.13 11.88 15.07
N VAL A 139 7.90 11.98 16.38
CA VAL A 139 8.60 11.17 17.38
C VAL A 139 7.90 9.81 17.41
N TYR A 140 8.65 8.75 17.11
CA TYR A 140 8.11 7.39 17.13
C TYR A 140 8.51 6.66 18.41
N GLU A 141 7.51 6.07 19.07
CA GLU A 141 7.69 5.11 20.16
C GLU A 141 7.03 3.79 19.77
N GLY A 142 7.65 2.68 20.14
CA GLY A 142 7.26 1.33 19.74
C GLY A 142 5.87 0.90 20.26
N GLU A 143 5.56 -0.37 20.09
CA GLU A 143 4.25 -0.98 20.42
C GLU A 143 4.13 -1.43 21.88
N SER A 144 5.14 -1.16 22.72
CA SER A 144 5.14 -1.60 24.10
C SER A 144 4.02 -0.95 24.92
N ARG A 145 3.50 -1.63 25.94
CA ARG A 145 2.54 -1.07 26.89
C ARG A 145 3.07 0.19 27.61
N ALA A 146 4.38 0.30 27.70
CA ALA A 146 5.07 1.44 28.29
C ALA A 146 5.33 2.59 27.32
N ALA A 147 4.96 2.49 26.04
CA ALA A 147 5.29 3.47 25.01
C ALA A 147 4.83 4.89 25.35
N LEU A 148 3.65 5.06 25.95
CA LEU A 148 3.18 6.38 26.41
C LEU A 148 4.05 6.95 27.54
N ALA A 149 4.46 6.12 28.49
CA ALA A 149 5.33 6.54 29.59
C ALA A 149 6.73 6.90 29.08
N ASN A 150 7.27 6.07 28.19
CA ASN A 150 8.57 6.33 27.56
C ASN A 150 8.56 7.62 26.74
N LEU A 151 7.47 7.87 25.99
CA LEU A 151 7.28 9.10 25.23
C LEU A 151 7.25 10.31 26.16
N ALA A 152 6.48 10.24 27.24
CA ALA A 152 6.37 11.31 28.22
C ALA A 152 7.73 11.63 28.87
N ASP A 153 8.48 10.60 29.25
CA ASP A 153 9.81 10.75 29.83
C ASP A 153 10.80 11.36 28.83
N ARG A 154 10.86 10.83 27.61
CA ARG A 154 11.68 11.37 26.53
C ARG A 154 11.40 12.85 26.26
N LEU A 155 10.14 13.23 26.08
CA LEU A 155 9.77 14.61 25.82
C LEU A 155 10.06 15.53 27.03
N SER A 156 9.93 15.03 28.27
CA SER A 156 10.30 15.76 29.46
C SER A 156 11.81 16.05 29.53
N HIS A 157 12.63 15.07 29.15
CA HIS A 157 14.08 15.21 29.02
C HIS A 157 14.48 16.17 27.91
N GLU A 158 13.85 16.10 26.75
CA GLU A 158 14.12 17.02 25.63
C GLU A 158 13.76 18.46 26.00
N ARG A 159 12.65 18.68 26.72
CA ARG A 159 12.29 20.01 27.27
C ARG A 159 13.31 20.53 28.26
N ARG A 160 13.84 19.67 29.16
CA ARG A 160 14.85 20.08 30.16
C ARG A 160 16.19 20.44 29.52
N ARG A 161 16.58 19.74 28.44
CA ARG A 161 17.85 20.02 27.74
C ARG A 161 17.77 21.25 26.85
N GLY A 162 16.59 21.79 26.60
CA GLY A 162 16.36 22.83 25.61
C GLY A 162 16.72 22.31 24.22
N PHE A 163 15.85 22.42 23.24
CA PHE A 163 16.21 22.19 21.86
C PHE A 163 17.35 23.13 21.49
N GLN A 164 18.59 22.63 21.54
CA GLN A 164 19.75 23.38 21.12
C GLN A 164 19.65 23.63 19.62
N GLY A 165 19.22 24.82 19.23
CA GLY A 165 19.28 25.27 17.86
C GLY A 165 18.04 25.97 17.29
N LEU A 166 16.90 26.01 17.96
CA LEU A 166 15.75 26.79 17.50
C LEU A 166 15.49 27.97 18.49
N PRO A 167 15.16 29.17 17.96
CA PRO A 167 14.80 30.29 18.83
C PRO A 167 13.54 29.91 19.63
N ARG A 168 13.61 30.08 20.95
CA ARG A 168 12.49 29.92 21.87
C ARG A 168 11.42 30.94 21.51
N THR A 169 10.44 30.48 20.75
CA THR A 169 9.16 31.18 20.59
C THR A 169 8.24 30.75 21.73
N GLU A 170 7.28 31.55 22.14
CA GLU A 170 6.25 31.19 23.14
C GLU A 170 5.51 29.87 22.79
N ALA A 171 5.56 29.46 21.53
CA ALA A 171 5.07 28.18 21.00
C ALA A 171 5.81 26.96 21.59
N ASP A 172 7.07 27.08 22.04
CA ASP A 172 7.86 25.98 22.63
C ASP A 172 7.40 25.60 24.05
N ALA A 173 6.47 26.34 24.61
CA ALA A 173 5.94 26.13 25.95
C ALA A 173 4.63 25.35 26.00
N SER A 174 4.16 24.77 24.87
CA SER A 174 2.94 23.97 24.90
C SER A 174 3.11 22.74 25.80
N PRO A 175 2.31 22.62 26.89
CA PRO A 175 2.40 21.47 27.78
C PRO A 175 1.83 20.20 27.13
N SER A 176 1.22 20.32 25.97
CA SER A 176 0.54 19.24 25.23
C SER A 176 1.43 18.59 24.17
N VAL A 177 1.12 17.36 23.85
CA VAL A 177 1.72 16.58 22.76
C VAL A 177 0.58 15.95 22.01
N LEU A 178 0.57 16.09 20.68
CA LEU A 178 -0.38 15.40 19.84
C LEU A 178 0.12 13.97 19.56
N VAL A 179 -0.63 12.97 20.01
CA VAL A 179 -0.24 11.57 19.87
C VAL A 179 -1.19 10.87 18.91
N VAL A 180 -0.62 10.29 17.87
CA VAL A 180 -1.32 9.37 16.95
C VAL A 180 -1.11 7.94 17.43
N ILE A 181 -2.20 7.26 17.76
CA ILE A 181 -2.16 5.86 18.24
C ILE A 181 -2.78 4.97 17.16
N ASN A 182 -2.01 3.97 16.72
CA ASN A 182 -2.56 2.90 15.92
C ASN A 182 -3.22 1.87 16.85
N ARG A 183 -4.53 1.72 16.75
CA ARG A 183 -5.26 0.63 17.39
C ARG A 183 -5.23 -0.54 16.42
N GLY A 184 -4.29 -1.46 16.63
CA GLY A 184 -4.21 -2.73 15.91
C GLY A 184 -5.46 -3.59 16.04
#